data_9607bc89640309712037e83ee24cc70a
#
_entry.id   9607bc89640309712037e83ee24cc70a
#
_cell.length_a   1.000
_cell.length_b   1.000
_cell.length_c   1.000
_cell.angle_alpha   90.00
_cell.angle_beta   90.00
_cell.angle_gamma   90.00
#
_symmetry.space_group_name_H-M   'P 1'
#
loop_
_entity.id
_entity.type
_entity.pdbx_description
1 polymer ?
#
loop_
_entity_poly.entity_id
_entity_poly.type
_entity_poly.pdbx_seq_one_letter_code
_entity_poly.pdbx_strand_id
1 'polypeptide(L)'
;MFISTLLLLYPIYKHIEENGLASREKSNTPSNLDKMQMPSVENGWCFYNIKDNHNLKVGSQGFECSIASEQKNAKSALLFGDSFAGHNSPFWDQIGKKLNLNIQAITTNWCYPSLNKEFTGNKQSTAYQQCLLNREYLSKHIDQYDVLIFAGRWSDIVQQNQQNGFSELLKVAEKHHKKVIVMSEPYAFNKNISLLFKRAMWLHRDLNLQSYMNNPKATEQKRATKIINEIVSKHPNTILLTQQELFRSDQMATDTIPYSLDGRHISIIGLLLPNTSSNKQNTRP
;
A
#
# COMPACT_ATOMS: atom_id res chain seq x y z
N MET A 1 -22.24 -20.00 41.74
CA MET A 1 -21.21 -20.85 41.13
C MET A 1 -20.80 -20.50 39.70
N PHE A 2 -21.56 -19.71 38.97
CA PHE A 2 -21.24 -19.28 37.56
C PHE A 2 -20.24 -18.12 37.42
N ILE A 3 -20.11 -17.26 38.42
CA ILE A 3 -19.23 -16.06 38.34
C ILE A 3 -17.76 -16.42 38.52
N SER A 4 -17.44 -17.48 39.26
CA SER A 4 -16.07 -17.93 39.50
C SER A 4 -15.40 -18.56 38.28
N THR A 5 -16.16 -19.21 37.38
CA THR A 5 -15.64 -19.83 36.15
C THR A 5 -15.34 -18.79 35.08
N LEU A 6 -16.10 -17.71 35.01
CA LEU A 6 -15.83 -16.62 34.06
C LEU A 6 -14.54 -15.84 34.39
N LEU A 7 -14.24 -15.66 35.67
CA LEU A 7 -13.03 -14.99 36.16
C LEU A 7 -11.74 -15.76 35.86
N LEU A 8 -11.81 -17.10 35.76
CA LEU A 8 -10.66 -17.94 35.39
C LEU A 8 -10.48 -18.09 33.88
N LEU A 9 -11.56 -18.00 33.10
CA LEU A 9 -11.50 -18.14 31.64
C LEU A 9 -11.13 -16.84 30.93
N TYR A 10 -11.40 -15.67 31.53
CA TYR A 10 -11.10 -14.38 30.92
C TYR A 10 -9.60 -14.12 30.72
N PRO A 11 -8.70 -14.35 31.71
CA PRO A 11 -7.25 -14.20 31.48
C PRO A 11 -6.70 -15.22 30.48
N ILE A 12 -7.23 -16.44 30.46
CA ILE A 12 -6.86 -17.48 29.49
C ILE A 12 -7.31 -17.04 28.08
N TYR A 13 -8.54 -16.56 27.95
CA TYR A 13 -9.07 -16.02 26.69
C TYR A 13 -8.23 -14.84 26.19
N LYS A 14 -7.94 -13.88 27.07
CA LYS A 14 -7.14 -12.70 26.76
C LYS A 14 -5.71 -13.07 26.36
N HIS A 15 -5.09 -14.02 27.06
CA HIS A 15 -3.75 -14.52 26.71
C HIS A 15 -3.73 -15.24 25.35
N ILE A 16 -4.77 -16.01 25.03
CA ILE A 16 -4.94 -16.66 23.72
C ILE A 16 -5.20 -15.64 22.62
N GLU A 17 -5.95 -14.57 22.90
CA GLU A 17 -6.26 -13.50 21.94
C GLU A 17 -5.02 -12.63 21.63
N GLU A 18 -4.19 -12.32 22.64
CA GLU A 18 -3.02 -11.46 22.51
C GLU A 18 -1.77 -12.19 22.02
N ASN A 19 -1.55 -13.44 22.46
CA ASN A 19 -0.29 -14.14 22.24
C ASN A 19 -0.42 -15.46 21.46
N GLY A 20 -1.62 -15.95 21.22
CA GLY A 20 -1.84 -17.32 20.76
C GLY A 20 -1.30 -18.36 21.75
N LEU A 21 -1.29 -19.62 21.39
CA LEU A 21 -0.55 -20.64 22.14
C LEU A 21 0.86 -20.71 21.51
N ALA A 22 1.78 -19.92 22.03
CA ALA A 22 3.15 -19.74 21.51
C ALA A 22 3.91 -21.06 21.22
N SER A 23 3.55 -22.16 21.89
CA SER A 23 4.11 -23.50 21.64
C SER A 23 3.60 -24.15 20.35
N ARG A 24 2.41 -23.77 19.85
CA ARG A 24 1.88 -24.27 18.57
C ARG A 24 2.33 -23.45 17.37
N GLU A 25 2.59 -22.15 17.57
CA GLU A 25 3.14 -21.30 16.50
C GLU A 25 4.53 -21.76 16.03
N LYS A 26 5.37 -22.31 16.93
CA LYS A 26 6.73 -22.76 16.60
C LYS A 26 6.80 -24.03 15.73
N SER A 27 5.76 -24.86 15.69
CA SER A 27 5.84 -26.14 14.99
C SER A 27 5.27 -26.16 13.56
N ASN A 28 4.42 -25.18 13.17
CA ASN A 28 3.71 -25.22 11.88
C ASN A 28 3.59 -23.84 11.21
N THR A 29 4.32 -22.82 11.67
CA THR A 29 4.24 -21.48 11.08
C THR A 29 5.11 -21.45 9.84
N PRO A 30 4.56 -21.16 8.64
CA PRO A 30 5.42 -20.89 7.49
C PRO A 30 6.40 -19.78 7.84
N SER A 31 7.66 -19.91 7.46
CA SER A 31 8.75 -18.94 7.65
C SER A 31 8.45 -17.52 7.11
N ASN A 32 7.25 -17.31 6.64
CA ASN A 32 6.76 -16.11 5.96
C ASN A 32 5.77 -15.28 6.80
N LEU A 33 5.32 -15.72 7.99
CA LEU A 33 4.41 -14.90 8.82
C LEU A 33 5.07 -13.61 9.31
N ASP A 34 6.38 -13.63 9.53
CA ASP A 34 7.15 -12.44 9.89
C ASP A 34 7.13 -11.37 8.81
N LYS A 35 6.91 -11.77 7.54
CA LYS A 35 6.76 -10.86 6.39
C LYS A 35 5.31 -10.39 6.18
N MET A 36 4.37 -10.86 7.00
CA MET A 36 3.00 -10.34 6.99
C MET A 36 2.93 -9.04 7.80
N GLN A 37 3.76 -8.10 7.39
CA GLN A 37 3.92 -6.77 7.95
C GLN A 37 3.77 -5.73 6.85
N MET A 38 3.49 -4.49 7.25
CA MET A 38 3.50 -3.36 6.34
C MET A 38 4.95 -3.00 5.99
N PRO A 39 5.27 -2.82 4.69
CA PRO A 39 6.58 -2.29 4.32
C PRO A 39 6.79 -0.90 4.92
N SER A 40 7.92 -0.69 5.61
CA SER A 40 8.30 0.60 6.18
C SER A 40 9.82 0.73 6.25
N VAL A 41 10.33 1.91 6.55
CA VAL A 41 11.77 2.15 6.75
C VAL A 41 12.37 1.30 7.88
N GLU A 42 11.55 0.91 8.85
CA GLU A 42 11.97 0.04 9.98
C GLU A 42 12.34 -1.38 9.55
N ASN A 43 11.74 -1.86 8.46
CA ASN A 43 11.98 -3.21 7.95
C ASN A 43 12.60 -3.21 6.54
N GLY A 44 13.31 -2.12 6.20
CA GLY A 44 14.13 -2.01 4.99
C GLY A 44 13.37 -1.57 3.73
N TRP A 45 12.15 -1.05 3.88
CA TRP A 45 11.36 -0.51 2.77
C TRP A 45 11.20 1.02 2.88
N CYS A 46 10.39 1.62 2.01
CA CYS A 46 10.40 3.07 1.82
C CYS A 46 9.21 3.82 2.46
N PHE A 47 8.32 3.18 3.18
CA PHE A 47 7.25 3.92 3.84
C PHE A 47 7.79 4.64 5.08
N TYR A 48 7.84 5.98 5.01
CA TYR A 48 8.24 6.86 6.11
C TYR A 48 7.08 7.05 7.08
N ASN A 49 6.85 6.06 7.95
CA ASN A 49 5.73 6.01 8.91
C ASN A 49 5.99 6.89 10.14
N ILE A 50 6.12 8.19 9.94
CA ILE A 50 6.45 9.16 11.00
C ILE A 50 5.36 9.29 12.07
N LYS A 51 4.13 8.86 11.77
CA LYS A 51 3.03 8.86 12.74
C LYS A 51 3.27 7.84 13.87
N ASP A 52 3.70 6.64 13.52
CA ASP A 52 3.76 5.51 14.46
C ASP A 52 5.19 5.25 14.95
N ASN A 53 6.21 5.78 14.25
CA ASN A 53 7.61 5.66 14.62
C ASN A 53 8.16 6.97 15.19
N HIS A 54 8.28 7.05 16.51
CA HIS A 54 8.79 8.23 17.23
C HIS A 54 10.29 8.52 16.99
N ASN A 55 11.04 7.58 16.40
CA ASN A 55 12.46 7.79 16.04
C ASN A 55 12.60 8.58 14.74
N LEU A 56 11.57 8.61 13.89
CA LEU A 56 11.58 9.39 12.67
C LEU A 56 11.29 10.87 12.98
N LYS A 57 12.01 11.75 12.28
CA LYS A 57 11.90 13.20 12.41
C LYS A 57 11.43 13.82 11.11
N VAL A 58 10.73 14.93 11.21
CA VAL A 58 10.39 15.76 10.05
C VAL A 58 11.69 16.28 9.43
N GLY A 59 11.90 16.01 8.14
CA GLY A 59 13.12 16.43 7.45
C GLY A 59 13.47 15.64 6.19
N SER A 60 14.69 15.88 5.70
CA SER A 60 15.21 15.29 4.45
C SER A 60 15.36 13.77 4.46
N GLN A 61 15.48 13.14 5.63
CA GLN A 61 15.51 11.67 5.74
C GLN A 61 14.33 10.99 5.04
N GLY A 62 13.16 11.66 4.96
CA GLY A 62 11.99 11.17 4.23
C GLY A 62 12.18 11.11 2.71
N PHE A 63 13.30 11.60 2.16
CA PHE A 63 13.60 11.61 0.72
C PHE A 63 14.70 10.61 0.33
N GLU A 64 15.36 9.95 1.29
CA GLU A 64 16.60 9.21 1.04
C GLU A 64 16.36 7.76 0.58
N CYS A 65 15.12 7.28 0.61
CA CYS A 65 14.84 5.90 0.23
C CYS A 65 14.84 5.72 -1.28
N SER A 66 15.69 4.82 -1.76
CA SER A 66 15.75 4.40 -3.17
C SER A 66 15.67 2.88 -3.28
N ILE A 67 14.99 2.40 -4.32
CA ILE A 67 14.76 0.98 -4.61
C ILE A 67 14.97 0.68 -6.09
N ALA A 68 14.96 -0.58 -6.42
CA ALA A 68 15.04 -1.15 -7.76
C ALA A 68 16.46 -1.13 -8.37
N SER A 69 16.68 -0.51 -9.52
CA SER A 69 17.95 -0.65 -10.25
C SER A 69 19.01 0.33 -9.76
N GLU A 70 20.23 -0.17 -9.52
CA GLU A 70 21.41 0.63 -9.21
C GLU A 70 22.31 0.86 -10.43
N GLN A 71 21.86 0.44 -11.62
CA GLN A 71 22.65 0.58 -12.85
C GLN A 71 22.77 2.04 -13.26
N LYS A 72 23.95 2.46 -13.74
CA LYS A 72 24.23 3.85 -14.15
C LYS A 72 23.31 4.37 -15.27
N ASN A 73 22.81 3.47 -16.11
CA ASN A 73 21.89 3.80 -17.21
C ASN A 73 20.41 3.60 -16.87
N ALA A 74 20.08 3.39 -15.61
CA ALA A 74 18.70 3.27 -15.17
C ALA A 74 17.97 4.60 -15.38
N LYS A 75 16.70 4.53 -15.84
CA LYS A 75 15.83 5.70 -15.88
C LYS A 75 15.44 6.11 -14.48
N SER A 76 15.36 7.42 -14.25
CA SER A 76 14.93 7.96 -12.97
C SER A 76 13.42 7.88 -12.80
N ALA A 77 12.96 7.41 -11.65
CA ALA A 77 11.55 7.38 -11.33
C ALA A 77 11.30 7.88 -9.90
N LEU A 78 10.12 8.44 -9.66
CA LEU A 78 9.66 8.87 -8.35
C LEU A 78 8.39 8.12 -7.96
N LEU A 79 8.44 7.36 -6.87
CA LEU A 79 7.24 6.83 -6.20
C LEU A 79 6.81 7.82 -5.12
N PHE A 80 5.65 8.45 -5.31
CA PHE A 80 5.17 9.48 -4.42
C PHE A 80 3.74 9.23 -3.94
N GLY A 81 3.52 9.44 -2.64
CA GLY A 81 2.18 9.35 -2.07
C GLY A 81 2.13 9.07 -0.58
N ASP A 82 0.99 8.55 -0.14
CA ASP A 82 0.76 8.18 1.24
C ASP A 82 1.22 6.75 1.57
N SER A 83 0.64 6.15 2.60
CA SER A 83 0.93 4.76 2.98
C SER A 83 0.62 3.75 1.86
N PHE A 84 -0.26 4.09 0.91
CA PHE A 84 -0.56 3.26 -0.25
C PHE A 84 0.54 3.32 -1.32
N ALA A 85 1.29 4.41 -1.41
CA ALA A 85 2.54 4.42 -2.17
C ALA A 85 3.63 3.64 -1.43
N GLY A 86 3.77 3.89 -0.13
CA GLY A 86 4.77 3.24 0.72
C GLY A 86 4.67 1.72 0.72
N HIS A 87 3.47 1.16 0.88
CA HIS A 87 3.30 -0.29 0.89
C HIS A 87 3.62 -0.94 -0.47
N ASN A 88 3.55 -0.21 -1.57
CA ASN A 88 3.90 -0.73 -2.90
C ASN A 88 5.42 -0.77 -3.18
N SER A 89 6.28 -0.32 -2.26
CA SER A 89 7.73 -0.35 -2.48
C SER A 89 8.30 -1.73 -2.81
N PRO A 90 7.90 -2.87 -2.19
CA PRO A 90 8.38 -4.19 -2.60
C PRO A 90 7.99 -4.59 -4.03
N PHE A 91 6.80 -4.20 -4.48
CA PHE A 91 6.36 -4.42 -5.86
C PHE A 91 7.23 -3.63 -6.84
N TRP A 92 7.43 -2.34 -6.55
CA TRP A 92 8.22 -1.47 -7.41
C TRP A 92 9.71 -1.81 -7.39
N ASP A 93 10.24 -2.36 -6.30
CA ASP A 93 11.61 -2.88 -6.28
C ASP A 93 11.80 -4.01 -7.30
N GLN A 94 10.86 -4.95 -7.36
CA GLN A 94 10.95 -6.07 -8.33
C GLN A 94 10.74 -5.61 -9.76
N ILE A 95 9.68 -4.82 -10.02
CA ILE A 95 9.34 -4.36 -11.37
C ILE A 95 10.38 -3.35 -11.86
N GLY A 96 10.85 -2.45 -11.00
CA GLY A 96 11.88 -1.47 -11.35
C GLY A 96 13.21 -2.11 -11.76
N LYS A 97 13.63 -3.20 -11.09
CA LYS A 97 14.81 -3.99 -11.53
C LYS A 97 14.61 -4.56 -12.94
N LYS A 98 13.43 -5.10 -13.25
CA LYS A 98 13.11 -5.63 -14.58
C LYS A 98 13.05 -4.56 -15.66
N LEU A 99 12.58 -3.36 -15.33
CA LEU A 99 12.42 -2.24 -16.24
C LEU A 99 13.64 -1.31 -16.28
N ASN A 100 14.69 -1.60 -15.52
CA ASN A 100 15.87 -0.76 -15.34
C ASN A 100 15.49 0.67 -14.91
N LEU A 101 14.72 0.78 -13.82
CA LEU A 101 14.34 2.02 -13.17
C LEU A 101 15.12 2.16 -11.85
N ASN A 102 15.65 3.34 -11.59
CA ASN A 102 16.08 3.76 -10.24
C ASN A 102 14.92 4.56 -9.66
N ILE A 103 14.33 4.09 -8.57
CA ILE A 103 13.11 4.65 -8.02
C ILE A 103 13.40 5.27 -6.65
N GLN A 104 13.38 6.59 -6.59
CA GLN A 104 13.30 7.30 -5.31
C GLN A 104 11.86 7.21 -4.79
N ALA A 105 11.68 6.85 -3.52
CA ALA A 105 10.35 6.75 -2.92
C ALA A 105 10.19 7.79 -1.81
N ILE A 106 9.26 8.71 -2.00
CA ILE A 106 8.94 9.79 -1.08
C ILE A 106 7.51 9.61 -0.60
N THR A 107 7.36 8.95 0.55
CA THR A 107 6.05 8.52 1.04
C THR A 107 5.92 8.79 2.54
N THR A 108 4.76 9.25 3.00
CA THR A 108 4.45 9.37 4.43
C THR A 108 2.95 9.27 4.69
N ASN A 109 2.54 9.14 5.95
CA ASN A 109 1.14 8.98 6.35
C ASN A 109 0.25 10.08 5.74
N TRP A 110 -0.89 9.70 5.12
CA TRP A 110 -1.93 10.59 4.59
C TRP A 110 -1.49 11.62 3.54
N CYS A 111 -0.25 11.55 3.06
CA CYS A 111 0.33 12.46 2.07
C CYS A 111 0.00 12.01 0.64
N TYR A 112 -1.24 12.14 0.22
CA TYR A 112 -1.62 11.77 -1.14
C TYR A 112 -0.95 12.67 -2.20
N PRO A 113 -0.79 12.20 -3.45
CA PRO A 113 -0.16 12.95 -4.52
C PRO A 113 -0.91 14.26 -4.83
N SER A 114 -0.27 15.38 -4.52
CA SER A 114 -0.78 16.74 -4.73
C SER A 114 0.35 17.75 -4.52
N LEU A 115 0.18 18.97 -4.99
CA LEU A 115 1.09 20.10 -4.71
C LEU A 115 0.47 21.14 -3.76
N ASN A 116 -0.80 20.99 -3.39
CA ASN A 116 -1.49 21.92 -2.49
C ASN A 116 -1.28 21.52 -1.01
N LYS A 117 -1.91 22.26 -0.10
CA LYS A 117 -1.84 22.03 1.36
C LYS A 117 -2.99 21.17 1.92
N GLU A 118 -3.79 20.54 1.06
CA GLU A 118 -4.83 19.61 1.50
C GLU A 118 -4.21 18.32 2.04
N PHE A 119 -4.86 17.67 2.98
CA PHE A 119 -4.34 16.52 3.69
C PHE A 119 -5.48 15.68 4.22
N THR A 120 -5.41 14.36 4.09
CA THR A 120 -6.50 13.48 4.53
C THR A 120 -6.44 13.12 6.01
N GLY A 121 -5.33 13.41 6.68
CA GLY A 121 -5.13 13.18 8.11
C GLY A 121 -5.25 14.44 8.97
N ASN A 122 -4.76 14.36 10.20
CA ASN A 122 -4.73 15.50 11.13
C ASN A 122 -3.62 16.49 10.75
N LYS A 123 -3.98 17.73 10.41
CA LYS A 123 -3.04 18.81 10.05
C LYS A 123 -2.14 19.28 11.21
N GLN A 124 -2.39 18.86 12.43
CA GLN A 124 -1.53 19.15 13.58
C GLN A 124 -0.44 18.07 13.80
N SER A 125 -0.42 17.02 12.99
CA SER A 125 0.53 15.91 13.11
C SER A 125 1.88 16.20 12.47
N THR A 126 2.93 15.51 12.93
CA THR A 126 4.26 15.48 12.28
C THR A 126 4.18 14.97 10.84
N ALA A 127 3.23 14.08 10.55
CA ALA A 127 3.00 13.58 9.20
C ALA A 127 2.54 14.68 8.23
N TYR A 128 1.76 15.66 8.71
CA TYR A 128 1.41 16.82 7.87
C TYR A 128 2.62 17.68 7.55
N GLN A 129 3.47 17.94 8.54
CA GLN A 129 4.70 18.73 8.34
C GLN A 129 5.63 18.02 7.34
N GLN A 130 5.82 16.71 7.48
CA GLN A 130 6.59 15.93 6.51
C GLN A 130 5.94 15.95 5.12
N CYS A 131 4.63 15.87 5.03
CA CYS A 131 3.91 15.94 3.76
C CYS A 131 4.13 17.28 3.03
N LEU A 132 4.17 18.39 3.73
CA LEU A 132 4.48 19.70 3.13
C LEU A 132 5.89 19.73 2.54
N LEU A 133 6.87 19.17 3.25
CA LEU A 133 8.24 19.04 2.74
C LEU A 133 8.30 18.11 1.52
N ASN A 134 7.60 16.98 1.56
CA ASN A 134 7.54 16.04 0.43
C ASN A 134 6.97 16.72 -0.83
N ARG A 135 5.91 17.50 -0.69
CA ARG A 135 5.28 18.24 -1.81
C ARG A 135 6.15 19.39 -2.33
N GLU A 136 6.83 20.07 -1.44
CA GLU A 136 7.82 21.08 -1.82
C GLU A 136 8.96 20.44 -2.63
N TYR A 137 9.46 19.30 -2.17
CA TYR A 137 10.47 18.54 -2.90
C TYR A 137 9.95 18.12 -4.27
N LEU A 138 8.76 17.51 -4.36
CA LEU A 138 8.13 17.12 -5.63
C LEU A 138 8.04 18.32 -6.60
N SER A 139 7.54 19.47 -6.10
CA SER A 139 7.38 20.68 -6.91
C SER A 139 8.70 21.20 -7.50
N LYS A 140 9.81 21.09 -6.74
CA LYS A 140 11.13 21.58 -7.16
C LYS A 140 11.90 20.61 -8.04
N HIS A 141 11.60 19.31 -7.97
CA HIS A 141 12.41 18.25 -8.58
C HIS A 141 11.66 17.39 -9.59
N ILE A 142 10.41 17.73 -9.93
CA ILE A 142 9.58 16.96 -10.85
C ILE A 142 10.28 16.73 -12.20
N ASP A 143 11.11 17.70 -12.65
CA ASP A 143 11.84 17.62 -13.91
C ASP A 143 12.97 16.58 -13.92
N GLN A 144 13.45 16.16 -12.76
CA GLN A 144 14.58 15.24 -12.63
C GLN A 144 14.19 13.79 -12.89
N TYR A 145 12.91 13.48 -13.00
CA TYR A 145 12.40 12.12 -13.16
C TYR A 145 11.86 11.88 -14.55
N ASP A 146 12.19 10.71 -15.12
CA ASP A 146 11.62 10.24 -16.39
C ASP A 146 10.19 9.72 -16.21
N VAL A 147 9.92 9.11 -15.03
CA VAL A 147 8.64 8.50 -14.71
C VAL A 147 8.17 8.91 -13.31
N LEU A 148 6.91 9.29 -13.20
CA LEU A 148 6.24 9.55 -11.93
C LEU A 148 5.28 8.41 -11.61
N ILE A 149 5.31 7.90 -10.40
CA ILE A 149 4.46 6.83 -9.92
C ILE A 149 3.68 7.36 -8.73
N PHE A 150 2.37 7.46 -8.87
CA PHE A 150 1.49 7.99 -7.86
C PHE A 150 0.57 6.93 -7.29
N ALA A 151 0.52 6.83 -5.97
CA ALA A 151 -0.45 6.01 -5.27
C ALA A 151 -0.96 6.73 -4.02
N GLY A 152 -2.21 6.49 -3.68
CA GLY A 152 -2.84 7.11 -2.54
C GLY A 152 -4.12 6.38 -2.16
N ARG A 153 -4.61 6.70 -0.97
CA ARG A 153 -5.92 6.23 -0.52
C ARG A 153 -7.01 7.07 -1.16
N TRP A 154 -7.30 6.74 -2.43
CA TRP A 154 -8.20 7.52 -3.28
C TRP A 154 -9.62 7.62 -2.70
N SER A 155 -10.08 6.59 -1.97
CA SER A 155 -11.38 6.61 -1.30
C SER A 155 -11.48 7.74 -0.28
N ASP A 156 -10.45 8.00 0.53
CA ASP A 156 -10.44 9.09 1.51
C ASP A 156 -10.35 10.46 0.81
N ILE A 157 -9.55 10.56 -0.25
CA ILE A 157 -9.38 11.78 -1.04
C ILE A 157 -10.72 12.20 -1.68
N VAL A 158 -11.43 11.24 -2.28
CA VAL A 158 -12.74 11.48 -2.90
C VAL A 158 -13.81 11.77 -1.83
N GLN A 159 -13.79 11.07 -0.71
CA GLN A 159 -14.74 11.30 0.39
C GLN A 159 -14.60 12.71 0.97
N GLN A 160 -13.36 13.24 1.01
CA GLN A 160 -13.06 14.58 1.50
C GLN A 160 -13.11 15.66 0.40
N ASN A 161 -13.52 15.32 -0.83
CA ASN A 161 -13.58 16.21 -2.00
C ASN A 161 -12.24 16.88 -2.35
N GLN A 162 -11.11 16.19 -2.13
CA GLN A 162 -9.76 16.71 -2.35
C GLN A 162 -9.11 16.25 -3.68
N GLN A 163 -9.84 15.56 -4.56
CA GLN A 163 -9.33 15.01 -5.83
C GLN A 163 -8.85 16.09 -6.81
N ASN A 164 -9.25 17.35 -6.65
CA ASN A 164 -8.80 18.45 -7.48
C ASN A 164 -7.30 18.69 -7.35
N GLY A 165 -6.73 18.53 -6.14
CA GLY A 165 -5.28 18.66 -5.93
C GLY A 165 -4.47 17.64 -6.71
N PHE A 166 -4.99 16.43 -6.88
CA PHE A 166 -4.38 15.41 -7.73
C PHE A 166 -4.52 15.74 -9.22
N SER A 167 -5.69 16.23 -9.66
CA SER A 167 -5.88 16.67 -11.05
C SER A 167 -4.92 17.80 -11.43
N GLU A 168 -4.71 18.77 -10.56
CA GLU A 168 -3.73 19.84 -10.79
C GLU A 168 -2.29 19.33 -10.86
N LEU A 169 -1.92 18.35 -10.03
CA LEU A 169 -0.61 17.71 -10.12
C LEU A 169 -0.40 17.03 -11.48
N LEU A 170 -1.42 16.34 -12.02
CA LEU A 170 -1.32 15.71 -13.35
C LEU A 170 -1.13 16.76 -14.46
N LYS A 171 -1.79 17.91 -14.38
CA LYS A 171 -1.55 19.03 -15.34
C LYS A 171 -0.10 19.53 -15.27
N VAL A 172 0.47 19.63 -14.07
CA VAL A 172 1.88 19.99 -13.89
C VAL A 172 2.79 18.94 -14.51
N ALA A 173 2.55 17.66 -14.24
CA ALA A 173 3.32 16.55 -14.81
C ALA A 173 3.24 16.55 -16.36
N GLU A 174 2.07 16.81 -16.92
CA GLU A 174 1.86 16.93 -18.37
C GLU A 174 2.62 18.11 -18.98
N LYS A 175 2.59 19.29 -18.33
CA LYS A 175 3.37 20.47 -18.74
C LYS A 175 4.87 20.17 -18.80
N HIS A 176 5.36 19.31 -17.91
CA HIS A 176 6.75 18.84 -17.88
C HIS A 176 6.99 17.56 -18.70
N HIS A 177 6.03 17.18 -19.56
CA HIS A 177 6.10 16.01 -20.45
C HIS A 177 6.44 14.68 -19.73
N LYS A 178 6.01 14.53 -18.47
CA LYS A 178 6.31 13.34 -17.68
C LYS A 178 5.39 12.17 -18.04
N LYS A 179 5.95 10.96 -17.99
CA LYS A 179 5.17 9.72 -17.99
C LYS A 179 4.67 9.47 -16.58
N VAL A 180 3.38 9.23 -16.43
CA VAL A 180 2.77 9.05 -15.12
C VAL A 180 2.08 7.69 -15.03
N ILE A 181 2.36 6.97 -13.95
CA ILE A 181 1.69 5.73 -13.58
C ILE A 181 0.91 6.01 -12.30
N VAL A 182 -0.39 5.82 -12.33
CA VAL A 182 -1.26 5.93 -11.15
C VAL A 182 -1.66 4.54 -10.74
N MET A 183 -1.51 4.20 -9.46
CA MET A 183 -1.94 2.90 -8.93
C MET A 183 -3.31 3.03 -8.28
N SER A 184 -4.23 2.14 -8.59
CA SER A 184 -5.50 2.06 -7.88
C SER A 184 -5.29 1.54 -6.44
N GLU A 185 -6.23 1.86 -5.54
CA GLU A 185 -6.24 1.24 -4.22
C GLU A 185 -6.39 -0.29 -4.32
N PRO A 186 -5.75 -1.05 -3.41
CA PRO A 186 -6.07 -2.46 -3.20
C PRO A 186 -7.53 -2.64 -2.79
N TYR A 187 -8.03 -3.87 -2.89
CA TYR A 187 -9.38 -4.19 -2.44
C TYR A 187 -9.58 -3.82 -0.96
N ALA A 188 -10.67 -3.10 -0.67
CA ALA A 188 -10.96 -2.65 0.68
C ALA A 188 -11.88 -3.64 1.41
N PHE A 189 -11.33 -4.34 2.39
CA PHE A 189 -12.07 -5.18 3.32
C PHE A 189 -12.50 -4.35 4.54
N ASN A 190 -13.57 -4.78 5.20
CA ASN A 190 -14.01 -4.23 6.48
C ASN A 190 -13.48 -5.01 7.70
N LYS A 191 -12.52 -5.90 7.49
CA LYS A 191 -11.89 -6.77 8.49
C LYS A 191 -10.37 -6.67 8.40
N ASN A 192 -9.70 -6.93 9.51
CA ASN A 192 -8.26 -7.15 9.54
C ASN A 192 -7.97 -8.55 8.98
N ILE A 193 -7.36 -8.61 7.81
CA ILE A 193 -7.16 -9.86 7.07
C ILE A 193 -6.02 -10.68 7.69
N SER A 194 -4.98 -10.04 8.22
CA SER A 194 -3.89 -10.77 8.88
C SER A 194 -4.37 -11.51 10.13
N LEU A 195 -5.28 -10.92 10.89
CA LEU A 195 -5.88 -11.60 12.04
C LEU A 195 -6.76 -12.79 11.61
N LEU A 196 -7.56 -12.61 10.55
CA LEU A 196 -8.36 -13.72 9.99
C LEU A 196 -7.47 -14.85 9.47
N PHE A 197 -6.39 -14.50 8.79
CA PHE A 197 -5.43 -15.47 8.27
C PHE A 197 -4.75 -16.25 9.40
N LYS A 198 -4.20 -15.56 10.41
CA LYS A 198 -3.59 -16.19 11.59
C LYS A 198 -4.58 -17.13 12.29
N ARG A 199 -5.83 -16.70 12.44
CA ARG A 199 -6.89 -17.52 13.03
C ARG A 199 -7.22 -18.77 12.20
N ALA A 200 -7.31 -18.62 10.86
CA ALA A 200 -7.54 -19.73 9.95
C ALA A 200 -6.42 -20.77 10.05
N MET A 201 -5.16 -20.31 10.02
CA MET A 201 -3.99 -21.16 10.20
C MET A 201 -4.01 -21.90 11.54
N TRP A 202 -4.30 -21.19 12.64
CA TRP A 202 -4.36 -21.78 13.97
C TRP A 202 -5.44 -22.87 14.08
N LEU A 203 -6.57 -22.68 13.38
CA LEU A 203 -7.67 -23.65 13.33
C LEU A 203 -7.49 -24.74 12.26
N HIS A 204 -6.35 -24.74 11.51
CA HIS A 204 -6.13 -25.63 10.37
C HIS A 204 -7.25 -25.56 9.33
N ARG A 205 -7.72 -24.35 9.00
CA ARG A 205 -8.78 -24.08 8.03
C ARG A 205 -8.27 -23.16 6.93
N ASP A 206 -8.84 -23.31 5.74
CA ASP A 206 -8.56 -22.40 4.65
C ASP A 206 -9.22 -21.04 4.88
N LEU A 207 -8.52 -19.97 4.49
CA LEU A 207 -9.06 -18.61 4.50
C LEU A 207 -9.85 -18.37 3.22
N ASN A 208 -11.17 -18.24 3.32
CA ASN A 208 -12.02 -17.83 2.22
C ASN A 208 -12.37 -16.34 2.35
N LEU A 209 -11.80 -15.50 1.49
CA LEU A 209 -12.03 -14.06 1.49
C LEU A 209 -13.35 -13.65 0.81
N GLN A 210 -13.98 -14.51 0.01
CA GLN A 210 -15.22 -14.19 -0.72
C GLN A 210 -16.34 -13.71 0.20
N SER A 211 -16.46 -14.30 1.39
CA SER A 211 -17.48 -13.91 2.39
C SER A 211 -17.29 -12.49 2.93
N TYR A 212 -16.12 -11.88 2.74
CA TYR A 212 -15.78 -10.53 3.19
C TYR A 212 -15.73 -9.50 2.05
N MET A 213 -15.96 -9.91 0.78
CA MET A 213 -15.78 -9.03 -0.36
C MET A 213 -16.96 -8.06 -0.58
N ASN A 214 -18.19 -8.41 -0.21
CA ASN A 214 -19.32 -7.49 -0.34
C ASN A 214 -19.44 -6.62 0.91
N ASN A 215 -18.85 -5.44 0.89
CA ASN A 215 -18.85 -4.53 2.02
C ASN A 215 -18.88 -3.05 1.58
N PRO A 216 -19.35 -2.10 2.43
CA PRO A 216 -19.44 -0.69 2.08
C PRO A 216 -18.11 -0.05 1.66
N LYS A 217 -17.00 -0.43 2.30
CA LYS A 217 -15.66 0.12 1.97
C LYS A 217 -15.22 -0.25 0.55
N ALA A 218 -15.57 -1.45 0.09
CA ALA A 218 -15.32 -1.87 -1.29
C ALA A 218 -16.14 -1.05 -2.28
N THR A 219 -17.37 -0.67 -1.93
CA THR A 219 -18.21 0.20 -2.76
C THR A 219 -17.63 1.62 -2.85
N GLU A 220 -17.19 2.19 -1.74
CA GLU A 220 -16.50 3.50 -1.71
C GLU A 220 -15.23 3.48 -2.54
N GLN A 221 -14.42 2.44 -2.41
CA GLN A 221 -13.19 2.26 -3.16
C GLN A 221 -13.46 2.14 -4.67
N LYS A 222 -14.47 1.38 -5.10
CA LYS A 222 -14.88 1.29 -6.52
C LYS A 222 -15.31 2.65 -7.07
N ARG A 223 -16.08 3.42 -6.31
CA ARG A 223 -16.49 4.79 -6.66
C ARG A 223 -15.27 5.69 -6.84
N ALA A 224 -14.34 5.65 -5.90
CA ALA A 224 -13.12 6.45 -5.96
C ALA A 224 -12.27 6.07 -7.17
N THR A 225 -12.08 4.78 -7.44
CA THR A 225 -11.35 4.29 -8.63
C THR A 225 -11.96 4.83 -9.92
N LYS A 226 -13.30 4.85 -10.03
CA LYS A 226 -13.98 5.43 -11.20
C LYS A 226 -13.65 6.91 -11.37
N ILE A 227 -13.74 7.70 -10.30
CA ILE A 227 -13.45 9.15 -10.34
C ILE A 227 -11.99 9.40 -10.71
N ILE A 228 -11.05 8.65 -10.13
CA ILE A 228 -9.63 8.77 -10.46
C ILE A 228 -9.36 8.38 -11.90
N ASN A 229 -10.01 7.32 -12.41
CA ASN A 229 -9.90 6.94 -13.82
C ASN A 229 -10.42 8.03 -14.77
N GLU A 230 -11.51 8.70 -14.42
CA GLU A 230 -12.04 9.84 -15.18
C GLU A 230 -11.09 11.04 -15.20
N ILE A 231 -10.31 11.24 -14.11
CA ILE A 231 -9.25 12.25 -14.06
C ILE A 231 -8.08 11.83 -14.94
N VAL A 232 -7.57 10.61 -14.75
CA VAL A 232 -6.42 10.05 -15.48
C VAL A 232 -6.65 10.03 -16.99
N SER A 233 -7.86 9.66 -17.43
CA SER A 233 -8.20 9.56 -18.86
C SER A 233 -8.12 10.91 -19.63
N LYS A 234 -8.05 12.03 -18.92
CA LYS A 234 -7.88 13.36 -19.54
C LYS A 234 -6.42 13.71 -19.80
N HIS A 235 -5.47 12.89 -19.36
CA HIS A 235 -4.03 13.13 -19.47
C HIS A 235 -3.35 12.02 -20.30
N PRO A 236 -2.95 12.30 -21.56
CA PRO A 236 -2.52 11.28 -22.52
C PRO A 236 -1.24 10.53 -22.12
N ASN A 237 -0.38 11.13 -21.29
CA ASN A 237 0.86 10.53 -20.80
C ASN A 237 0.68 9.82 -19.44
N THR A 238 -0.56 9.59 -19.01
CA THR A 238 -0.90 9.00 -17.72
C THR A 238 -1.67 7.70 -17.92
N ILE A 239 -1.27 6.66 -17.19
CA ILE A 239 -1.99 5.37 -17.14
C ILE A 239 -2.43 5.07 -15.71
N LEU A 240 -3.57 4.39 -15.57
CA LEU A 240 -4.04 3.83 -14.29
C LEU A 240 -3.79 2.32 -14.29
N LEU A 241 -2.97 1.85 -13.36
CA LEU A 241 -2.87 0.42 -13.06
C LEU A 241 -4.03 0.01 -12.15
N THR A 242 -4.90 -0.83 -12.64
CA THR A 242 -6.09 -1.28 -11.93
C THR A 242 -5.80 -2.47 -11.02
N GLN A 243 -6.72 -2.76 -10.11
CA GLN A 243 -6.60 -3.95 -9.25
C GLN A 243 -6.57 -5.27 -10.04
N GLN A 244 -7.32 -5.34 -11.16
CA GLN A 244 -7.37 -6.56 -11.99
C GLN A 244 -6.02 -6.85 -12.66
N GLU A 245 -5.21 -5.81 -12.90
CA GLU A 245 -3.86 -5.95 -13.45
C GLU A 245 -2.83 -6.31 -12.37
N LEU A 246 -3.08 -5.90 -11.13
CA LEU A 246 -2.13 -6.07 -10.02
C LEU A 246 -2.41 -7.30 -9.17
N PHE A 247 -3.67 -7.70 -9.00
CA PHE A 247 -4.08 -8.71 -8.03
C PHE A 247 -5.01 -9.76 -8.62
N ARG A 248 -4.95 -10.98 -8.10
CA ARG A 248 -5.93 -12.04 -8.39
C ARG A 248 -7.31 -11.63 -7.89
N SER A 249 -8.36 -12.08 -8.57
CA SER A 249 -9.75 -11.78 -8.20
C SER A 249 -10.16 -12.32 -6.82
N ASP A 250 -9.51 -13.40 -6.35
CA ASP A 250 -9.71 -14.00 -5.03
C ASP A 250 -8.98 -13.26 -3.91
N GLN A 251 -8.17 -12.23 -4.26
CA GLN A 251 -7.35 -11.42 -3.36
C GLN A 251 -6.29 -12.22 -2.59
N MET A 252 -5.90 -13.38 -3.12
CA MET A 252 -4.85 -14.23 -2.58
C MET A 252 -3.56 -14.10 -3.38
N ALA A 253 -2.44 -13.88 -2.69
CA ALA A 253 -1.11 -13.82 -3.30
C ALA A 253 -0.61 -15.21 -3.70
N THR A 254 -0.94 -16.22 -2.90
CA THR A 254 -0.82 -17.65 -3.21
C THR A 254 -2.14 -18.34 -2.87
N ASP A 255 -2.20 -19.66 -3.00
CA ASP A 255 -3.40 -20.43 -2.63
C ASP A 255 -3.74 -20.34 -1.13
N THR A 256 -2.78 -19.93 -0.31
CA THR A 256 -2.96 -19.85 1.15
C THR A 256 -2.74 -18.46 1.75
N ILE A 257 -2.01 -17.56 1.09
CA ILE A 257 -1.57 -16.28 1.64
C ILE A 257 -2.35 -15.12 1.00
N PRO A 258 -3.04 -14.28 1.79
CA PRO A 258 -3.75 -13.11 1.26
C PRO A 258 -2.79 -11.95 0.94
N TYR A 259 -3.15 -11.08 -0.01
CA TYR A 259 -2.44 -9.82 -0.23
C TYR A 259 -2.60 -8.87 0.95
N SER A 260 -3.83 -8.70 1.40
CA SER A 260 -4.18 -7.67 2.37
C SER A 260 -3.64 -7.99 3.77
N LEU A 261 -3.13 -6.96 4.43
CA LEU A 261 -2.68 -6.99 5.81
C LEU A 261 -3.83 -6.68 6.79
N ASP A 262 -4.29 -5.44 6.77
CA ASP A 262 -5.25 -4.89 7.73
C ASP A 262 -6.65 -4.69 7.12
N GLY A 263 -6.84 -5.17 5.90
CA GLY A 263 -8.03 -4.95 5.10
C GLY A 263 -7.91 -3.80 4.10
N ARG A 264 -6.79 -3.06 4.11
CA ARG A 264 -6.51 -1.96 3.19
C ARG A 264 -5.09 -1.95 2.65
N HIS A 265 -4.09 -2.09 3.51
CA HIS A 265 -2.69 -2.15 3.09
C HIS A 265 -2.31 -3.56 2.63
N ILE A 266 -1.34 -3.64 1.75
CA ILE A 266 -0.74 -4.88 1.28
C ILE A 266 0.47 -5.22 2.18
N SER A 267 0.61 -6.49 2.51
CA SER A 267 1.76 -6.98 3.28
C SER A 267 3.00 -7.16 2.39
N ILE A 268 4.19 -7.15 3.00
CA ILE A 268 5.46 -7.45 2.30
C ILE A 268 5.35 -8.76 1.53
N ILE A 269 4.87 -9.82 2.19
CA ILE A 269 4.75 -11.13 1.55
C ILE A 269 3.77 -11.12 0.38
N GLY A 270 2.65 -10.38 0.50
CA GLY A 270 1.67 -10.26 -0.57
C GLY A 270 2.24 -9.64 -1.85
N LEU A 271 3.29 -8.83 -1.74
CA LEU A 271 3.92 -8.14 -2.87
C LEU A 271 5.17 -8.83 -3.41
N LEU A 272 5.84 -9.65 -2.60
CA LEU A 272 7.07 -10.36 -3.00
C LEU A 272 6.78 -11.69 -3.73
N LEU A 273 5.57 -12.19 -3.68
CA LEU A 273 5.21 -13.43 -4.35
C LEU A 273 4.91 -13.19 -5.84
N PRO A 274 5.31 -14.10 -6.73
CA PRO A 274 5.08 -13.91 -8.15
C PRO A 274 3.58 -13.83 -8.45
N ASN A 275 3.18 -12.77 -9.16
CA ASN A 275 1.84 -12.65 -9.71
C ASN A 275 1.61 -13.78 -10.72
N THR A 276 0.89 -14.83 -10.34
CA THR A 276 0.53 -15.95 -11.23
C THR A 276 -0.54 -15.58 -12.24
N SER A 277 -1.05 -14.34 -12.20
CA SER A 277 -2.08 -13.86 -13.14
C SER A 277 -1.58 -13.63 -14.58
N SER A 278 -0.27 -13.50 -14.80
CA SER A 278 0.28 -13.22 -16.14
C SER A 278 0.44 -14.45 -17.04
N ASN A 279 0.22 -15.68 -16.55
CA ASN A 279 0.47 -16.92 -17.33
C ASN A 279 -0.77 -17.59 -17.94
N LYS A 280 -1.96 -16.95 -17.96
CA LYS A 280 -3.17 -17.56 -18.53
C LYS A 280 -3.64 -16.94 -19.86
N GLN A 281 -2.87 -16.10 -20.52
CA GLN A 281 -3.33 -15.49 -21.80
C GLN A 281 -2.58 -15.94 -23.06
N ASN A 282 -1.78 -16.99 -23.05
CA ASN A 282 -1.15 -17.49 -24.30
C ASN A 282 -1.37 -18.99 -24.52
N THR A 283 -2.63 -19.43 -24.49
CA THR A 283 -3.04 -20.68 -25.19
C THR A 283 -4.44 -20.47 -25.76
N ARG A 284 -4.51 -19.89 -26.94
CA ARG A 284 -5.60 -20.16 -27.89
C ARG A 284 -4.98 -20.67 -29.17
N PRO A 285 -5.55 -21.78 -29.70
CA PRO A 285 -5.10 -22.41 -30.91
C PRO A 285 -5.31 -21.54 -32.13
#